data_29ba7f0814307aedb0342eba2b38b7b2
#
_entry.id   29ba7f0814307aedb0342eba2b38b7b2
#
_cell.length_a   1.000
_cell.length_b   1.000
_cell.length_c   1.000
_cell.angle_alpha   90.00
_cell.angle_beta   90.00
_cell.angle_gamma   90.00
#
_symmetry.space_group_name_H-M   'P 1'
#
loop_
_entity.id
_entity.type
_entity.pdbx_description
1 polymer ?
#
loop_
_entity_poly.entity_id
_entity_poly.type
_entity_poly.pdbx_seq_one_letter_code
_entity_poly.pdbx_strand_id
1 'polypeptide(L)'
;MSTKYAKVPEGDYALDPATRSTRGTFSSWRIVLAYAAGLFSAFALRFVFFLSHPPPDLFTPFPPGSTEVHRYPPPSPSNVFPSLFPSDVGHAGPTPTGAEPALVATAPSLPIHSGAAHLLAPQTLANHSEQPFDVFQHWGNLSPWFSVPRSVFGVDSPPEAPEGCRVTGLHLLHRHGARYPTGGAAYGGPANFSFRLAQSESWKARGQLDFLNNWTYKLGEEILTPFGRQQLYDLGVSMRMKYGFLLHNFTESNTLPVFRTESQDRMLSSALNFALGFFGHPLDGKYQQLITIEEHGFNNTLAPSKTCTNSHDHAKGDRGTPYVRQWAEIYLRDALVRLRAQITGVDLFIEDAYTMQQLCAYETVALGYSKFCELFTPAEWEGFDYSVDLHFWYSSAFGSPVARGLGIGYVQELVARLSHTPISAHNSSTNATLTDDQRTFPLGQSLYVDATHEVVVLNVLTALNLTSFAKDGPLPATHIPHNRAFRTAHLAPFATNVQFQHTQIRIIVNDGVVPLTGIRGCAESTDGACPLPVFVAAMREIIGETDWAWACLGDWEVPPGTAGSAWHPSMPRPHGLYMRTRAKAQRSRFNFNQIDTPIAIASRRHV
;
A
#
# COMPACT_ATOMS: atom_id res chain seq x y z
N MET A 1 18.42 15.22 39.70
CA MET A 1 17.67 16.40 40.18
C MET A 1 16.21 16.04 40.16
N SER A 2 15.60 15.90 41.34
CA SER A 2 14.25 15.39 41.58
C SER A 2 13.29 16.56 41.63
N THR A 3 12.25 16.57 40.78
CA THR A 3 11.18 17.54 40.87
C THR A 3 9.97 16.87 41.51
N LYS A 4 9.63 17.35 42.72
CA LYS A 4 8.45 16.95 43.50
C LYS A 4 7.21 17.58 42.93
N TYR A 5 6.16 16.76 42.73
CA TYR A 5 4.81 17.23 42.52
C TYR A 5 4.10 17.45 43.87
N ALA A 6 3.47 18.61 44.01
CA ALA A 6 2.68 18.98 45.21
C ALA A 6 1.27 18.37 45.08
N LYS A 7 0.78 17.82 46.22
CA LYS A 7 -0.59 17.35 46.42
C LYS A 7 -1.55 18.52 46.65
N VAL A 8 -2.72 18.46 46.04
CA VAL A 8 -3.87 19.32 46.32
C VAL A 8 -4.71 18.61 47.40
N PRO A 9 -5.17 19.32 48.45
CA PRO A 9 -5.97 18.71 49.53
C PRO A 9 -7.44 18.53 49.15
N GLU A 10 -7.99 17.38 49.51
CA GLU A 10 -9.44 17.08 49.53
C GLU A 10 -10.11 17.87 50.62
N GLY A 11 -11.20 18.57 50.28
CA GLY A 11 -12.07 19.24 51.24
C GLY A 11 -13.38 18.48 51.42
N ASP A 12 -13.55 17.94 52.60
CA ASP A 12 -14.81 17.36 53.06
C ASP A 12 -15.89 18.44 53.18
N TYR A 13 -17.08 18.19 52.61
CA TYR A 13 -18.30 18.92 52.94
C TYR A 13 -19.33 17.96 53.55
N ALA A 14 -19.48 18.09 54.86
CA ALA A 14 -20.55 17.47 55.63
C ALA A 14 -21.90 18.12 55.29
N LEU A 15 -22.90 17.28 55.11
CA LEU A 15 -24.32 17.68 55.04
C LEU A 15 -24.92 17.76 56.45
N ASP A 16 -25.51 18.90 56.79
CA ASP A 16 -26.33 19.07 57.98
C ASP A 16 -27.80 19.28 57.58
N PRO A 17 -28.74 18.62 58.21
CA PRO A 17 -30.13 18.62 57.77
C PRO A 17 -31.01 19.62 58.58
N ALA A 18 -32.03 20.07 57.91
CA ALA A 18 -33.28 20.63 58.43
C ALA A 18 -33.40 22.13 58.68
N THR A 19 -34.11 22.79 57.77
CA THR A 19 -35.14 23.75 58.14
C THR A 19 -36.35 23.63 57.21
N ARG A 20 -37.50 23.36 57.81
CA ARG A 20 -38.85 23.44 57.21
C ARG A 20 -39.16 24.90 56.85
N SER A 21 -39.62 25.15 55.62
CA SER A 21 -40.38 26.35 55.30
C SER A 21 -41.37 26.08 54.17
N THR A 22 -42.60 26.17 54.53
CA THR A 22 -43.83 26.59 53.83
C THR A 22 -43.96 26.43 52.33
N ARG A 23 -44.88 25.57 51.94
CA ARG A 23 -45.42 25.42 50.58
C ARG A 23 -46.06 26.71 50.09
N GLY A 24 -45.47 27.31 49.08
CA GLY A 24 -46.17 28.20 48.14
C GLY A 24 -46.47 27.41 46.90
N THR A 25 -47.70 27.15 46.59
CA THR A 25 -48.17 26.53 45.34
C THR A 25 -47.98 27.53 44.20
N PHE A 26 -46.77 27.50 43.57
CA PHE A 26 -46.58 28.14 42.28
C PHE A 26 -47.15 27.23 41.19
N SER A 27 -48.17 27.77 40.50
CA SER A 27 -48.86 27.10 39.40
C SER A 27 -47.87 26.57 38.38
N SER A 28 -47.78 25.24 38.25
CA SER A 28 -46.92 24.51 37.33
C SER A 28 -47.06 24.97 35.85
N TRP A 29 -48.19 25.58 35.54
CA TRP A 29 -48.48 26.14 34.21
C TRP A 29 -47.59 27.35 33.83
N ARG A 30 -47.19 28.17 34.79
CA ARG A 30 -46.31 29.33 34.55
C ARG A 30 -44.87 28.91 34.23
N ILE A 31 -44.40 27.81 34.81
CA ILE A 31 -43.08 27.27 34.52
C ILE A 31 -43.07 26.62 33.14
N VAL A 32 -44.11 25.89 32.78
CA VAL A 32 -44.27 25.29 31.46
C VAL A 32 -44.35 26.36 30.36
N LEU A 33 -45.08 27.44 30.60
CA LEU A 33 -45.18 28.58 29.65
C LEU A 33 -43.86 29.34 29.52
N ALA A 34 -43.12 29.52 30.62
CA ALA A 34 -41.79 30.15 30.54
C ALA A 34 -40.78 29.28 29.80
N TYR A 35 -40.83 27.95 29.96
CA TYR A 35 -39.99 27.01 29.23
C TYR A 35 -40.34 26.96 27.74
N ALA A 36 -41.63 26.93 27.40
CA ALA A 36 -42.12 26.97 26.03
C ALA A 36 -41.76 28.29 25.33
N ALA A 37 -41.89 29.44 26.03
CA ALA A 37 -41.50 30.73 25.50
C ALA A 37 -39.96 30.83 25.28
N GLY A 38 -39.18 30.27 26.22
CA GLY A 38 -37.71 30.20 26.06
C GLY A 38 -37.27 29.33 24.87
N LEU A 39 -37.90 28.17 24.70
CA LEU A 39 -37.64 27.30 23.52
C LEU A 39 -38.07 27.98 22.23
N PHE A 40 -39.24 28.66 22.21
CA PHE A 40 -39.70 29.38 21.01
C PHE A 40 -38.80 30.55 20.67
N SER A 41 -38.29 31.29 21.65
CA SER A 41 -37.32 32.36 21.44
C SER A 41 -35.96 31.85 20.93
N ALA A 42 -35.50 30.71 21.46
CA ALA A 42 -34.26 30.08 20.97
C ALA A 42 -34.41 29.56 19.54
N PHE A 43 -35.58 29.00 19.20
CA PHE A 43 -35.88 28.57 17.83
C PHE A 43 -36.01 29.76 16.86
N ALA A 44 -36.68 30.82 17.29
CA ALA A 44 -36.86 32.04 16.51
C ALA A 44 -35.52 32.75 16.28
N LEU A 45 -34.66 32.85 17.30
CA LEU A 45 -33.31 33.39 17.18
C LEU A 45 -32.43 32.53 16.23
N ARG A 46 -32.54 31.22 16.30
CA ARG A 46 -31.84 30.31 15.43
C ARG A 46 -32.34 30.41 13.99
N PHE A 47 -33.63 30.58 13.79
CA PHE A 47 -34.26 30.76 12.47
C PHE A 47 -33.89 32.11 11.86
N VAL A 48 -33.87 33.21 12.62
CA VAL A 48 -33.41 34.52 12.19
C VAL A 48 -31.91 34.49 11.89
N PHE A 49 -31.11 33.78 12.67
CA PHE A 49 -29.67 33.58 12.40
C PHE A 49 -29.44 32.80 11.13
N PHE A 50 -30.26 31.77 10.85
CA PHE A 50 -30.22 31.01 9.60
C PHE A 50 -30.69 31.82 8.38
N LEU A 51 -31.65 32.71 8.56
CA LEU A 51 -32.11 33.62 7.48
C LEU A 51 -31.16 34.79 7.21
N SER A 52 -30.44 35.26 8.21
CA SER A 52 -29.45 36.33 8.08
C SER A 52 -28.04 35.81 7.72
N HIS A 53 -27.79 34.53 7.95
CA HIS A 53 -26.56 33.85 7.58
C HIS A 53 -26.95 32.53 6.92
N PRO A 54 -27.37 32.52 5.65
CA PRO A 54 -27.55 31.29 4.92
C PRO A 54 -26.25 30.48 5.06
N PRO A 55 -26.31 29.15 5.28
CA PRO A 55 -25.12 28.33 5.23
C PRO A 55 -24.39 28.68 3.92
N PRO A 56 -23.06 28.84 3.95
CA PRO A 56 -22.34 29.08 2.72
C PRO A 56 -22.79 27.99 1.74
N ASP A 57 -23.29 28.41 0.58
CA ASP A 57 -23.79 27.52 -0.46
C ASP A 57 -22.72 26.47 -0.75
N LEU A 58 -22.89 25.28 -0.17
CA LEU A 58 -22.06 24.10 -0.46
C LEU A 58 -22.20 23.67 -1.94
N PHE A 59 -23.05 24.34 -2.71
CA PHE A 59 -23.46 23.99 -4.07
C PHE A 59 -23.54 25.20 -5.01
N THR A 60 -22.65 26.17 -4.89
CA THR A 60 -22.50 27.11 -6.01
C THR A 60 -21.83 26.37 -7.15
N PRO A 61 -22.51 26.10 -8.26
CA PRO A 61 -21.89 25.48 -9.41
C PRO A 61 -20.74 26.36 -9.87
N PHE A 62 -19.56 25.80 -10.05
CA PHE A 62 -18.45 26.51 -10.64
C PHE A 62 -18.83 26.95 -12.06
N PRO A 63 -18.41 28.15 -12.48
CA PRO A 63 -18.71 28.59 -13.83
C PRO A 63 -18.18 27.56 -14.84
N PRO A 64 -19.02 27.16 -15.81
CA PRO A 64 -18.58 26.25 -16.86
C PRO A 64 -17.39 26.87 -17.62
N GLY A 65 -16.35 26.07 -17.84
CA GLY A 65 -15.20 26.49 -18.62
C GLY A 65 -14.04 27.09 -17.84
N SER A 66 -13.91 26.77 -16.52
CA SER A 66 -12.67 27.07 -15.81
C SER A 66 -11.50 26.42 -16.53
N THR A 67 -10.64 27.23 -17.16
CA THR A 67 -9.39 26.78 -17.79
C THR A 67 -8.29 26.49 -16.77
N GLU A 68 -8.56 26.66 -15.48
CA GLU A 68 -7.60 26.44 -14.40
C GLU A 68 -7.66 25.00 -13.90
N VAL A 69 -7.13 24.12 -14.73
CA VAL A 69 -7.03 22.66 -14.50
C VAL A 69 -6.39 22.31 -13.14
N HIS A 70 -5.65 23.25 -12.54
CA HIS A 70 -4.91 23.05 -11.31
C HIS A 70 -5.53 23.70 -10.07
N ARG A 71 -6.69 24.33 -10.19
CA ARG A 71 -7.45 24.88 -9.05
C ARG A 71 -8.26 23.82 -8.30
N TYR A 72 -7.69 22.68 -8.06
CA TYR A 72 -8.36 21.72 -7.23
C TYR A 72 -7.73 21.68 -5.82
N PRO A 73 -8.54 21.75 -4.74
CA PRO A 73 -9.98 22.07 -4.77
C PRO A 73 -10.22 23.46 -5.34
N PRO A 74 -11.44 23.74 -5.83
CA PRO A 74 -11.76 25.09 -6.29
C PRO A 74 -11.40 26.09 -5.21
N PRO A 75 -10.92 27.29 -5.57
CA PRO A 75 -10.52 28.26 -4.58
C PRO A 75 -11.71 28.53 -3.67
N SER A 76 -11.70 27.95 -2.50
CA SER A 76 -12.56 28.40 -1.44
C SER A 76 -12.26 29.89 -1.28
N PRO A 77 -13.27 30.77 -1.15
CA PRO A 77 -13.03 32.17 -0.77
C PRO A 77 -12.31 32.27 0.57
N SER A 78 -12.23 31.19 1.30
CA SER A 78 -11.38 30.99 2.43
C SER A 78 -10.04 30.39 2.00
N ASN A 79 -9.16 31.18 1.39
CA ASN A 79 -7.75 30.93 1.61
C ASN A 79 -7.48 31.22 3.08
N VAL A 80 -7.75 30.22 3.92
CA VAL A 80 -7.68 30.34 5.39
C VAL A 80 -6.27 30.51 5.92
N PHE A 81 -5.26 30.51 5.03
CA PHE A 81 -3.86 30.64 5.41
C PHE A 81 -3.08 31.70 4.64
N PRO A 82 -3.65 32.90 4.32
CA PRO A 82 -2.86 33.96 3.67
C PRO A 82 -1.69 34.43 4.55
N SER A 83 -1.75 34.20 5.87
CA SER A 83 -0.66 34.49 6.79
C SER A 83 0.46 33.44 6.79
N LEU A 84 0.18 32.19 6.40
CA LEU A 84 1.18 31.13 6.28
C LEU A 84 1.87 31.13 4.90
N PHE A 85 1.17 31.65 3.90
CA PHE A 85 1.67 31.80 2.54
C PHE A 85 1.45 33.25 2.11
N PRO A 86 2.30 34.19 2.59
CA PRO A 86 2.20 35.58 2.18
C PRO A 86 2.33 35.71 0.66
N SER A 87 1.62 36.65 0.07
CA SER A 87 1.68 36.92 -1.36
C SER A 87 3.07 37.33 -1.86
N ASP A 88 3.90 37.79 -0.96
CA ASP A 88 5.31 38.17 -1.21
C ASP A 88 6.20 36.91 -1.08
N VAL A 89 6.15 36.09 -2.11
CA VAL A 89 6.93 34.85 -2.17
C VAL A 89 8.43 35.19 -2.23
N GLY A 90 9.18 34.75 -1.24
CA GLY A 90 10.62 34.87 -1.18
C GLY A 90 11.14 35.86 -0.13
N HIS A 91 10.26 36.51 0.65
CA HIS A 91 10.67 37.39 1.70
C HIS A 91 9.82 37.26 2.96
N ALA A 92 10.40 36.73 4.02
CA ALA A 92 9.79 36.67 5.34
C ALA A 92 10.36 37.80 6.20
N GLY A 93 9.65 38.92 6.30
CA GLY A 93 10.11 40.05 7.12
C GLY A 93 9.83 41.42 6.48
N PRO A 94 10.46 42.50 6.97
CA PRO A 94 10.36 43.84 6.41
C PRO A 94 10.76 43.85 4.93
N THR A 95 10.15 44.76 4.16
CA THR A 95 10.47 44.93 2.74
C THR A 95 11.98 45.05 2.52
N PRO A 96 12.58 44.27 1.61
CA PRO A 96 14.01 44.34 1.33
C PRO A 96 14.42 45.73 0.85
N THR A 97 15.50 46.23 1.39
CA THR A 97 16.09 47.52 1.01
C THR A 97 17.23 47.37 0.00
N GLY A 98 17.61 46.10 -0.31
CA GLY A 98 18.74 45.76 -1.18
C GLY A 98 20.10 45.78 -0.47
N ALA A 99 20.11 46.07 0.83
CA ALA A 99 21.31 46.10 1.66
C ALA A 99 21.42 45.00 2.70
N GLU A 100 20.44 44.09 2.72
CA GLU A 100 20.35 43.00 3.66
C GLU A 100 21.45 41.95 3.40
N PRO A 101 22.16 41.48 4.45
CA PRO A 101 23.08 40.39 4.32
C PRO A 101 22.31 39.09 4.00
N ALA A 102 22.97 38.14 3.34
CA ALA A 102 22.42 36.83 3.14
C ALA A 102 22.01 36.19 4.48
N LEU A 103 20.80 35.66 4.57
CA LEU A 103 20.35 34.90 5.73
C LEU A 103 21.10 33.57 5.78
N VAL A 104 21.87 33.36 6.87
CA VAL A 104 22.37 32.03 7.21
C VAL A 104 21.38 31.42 8.20
N ALA A 105 20.48 30.58 7.71
CA ALA A 105 19.61 29.78 8.55
C ALA A 105 20.28 28.41 8.79
N THR A 106 20.29 27.95 10.03
CA THR A 106 20.59 26.54 10.31
C THR A 106 19.43 25.74 9.73
N ALA A 107 19.66 25.09 8.59
CA ALA A 107 18.67 24.16 8.04
C ALA A 107 18.35 23.11 9.12
N PRO A 108 17.08 22.77 9.34
CA PRO A 108 16.76 21.59 10.12
C PRO A 108 17.51 20.42 9.48
N SER A 109 18.22 19.64 10.29
CA SER A 109 18.97 18.46 9.82
C SER A 109 17.97 17.36 9.42
N LEU A 110 17.26 17.58 8.33
CA LEU A 110 16.56 16.50 7.65
C LEU A 110 17.63 15.76 6.87
N PRO A 111 17.78 14.44 7.10
CA PRO A 111 18.72 13.67 6.32
C PRO A 111 18.31 13.78 4.84
N ILE A 112 19.19 14.35 4.03
CA ILE A 112 19.03 14.36 2.59
C ILE A 112 19.31 12.93 2.14
N HIS A 113 18.25 12.17 1.90
CA HIS A 113 18.38 10.85 1.30
C HIS A 113 18.69 11.05 -0.17
N SER A 114 19.89 10.65 -0.58
CA SER A 114 20.32 10.66 -1.99
C SER A 114 19.38 9.87 -2.91
N GLY A 115 18.61 8.92 -2.36
CA GLY A 115 17.60 8.17 -3.10
C GLY A 115 16.32 8.95 -3.44
N ALA A 116 16.00 10.05 -2.74
CA ALA A 116 14.79 10.82 -3.04
C ALA A 116 14.87 11.55 -4.40
N ALA A 117 16.07 11.92 -4.83
CA ALA A 117 16.29 12.58 -6.11
C ALA A 117 15.98 11.68 -7.31
N HIS A 118 16.07 10.37 -7.16
CA HIS A 118 15.78 9.40 -8.23
C HIS A 118 14.29 9.26 -8.54
N LEU A 119 13.40 9.65 -7.62
CA LEU A 119 11.95 9.52 -7.82
C LEU A 119 11.38 10.58 -8.77
N LEU A 120 12.04 11.71 -8.91
CA LEU A 120 11.57 12.84 -9.71
C LEU A 120 12.33 13.02 -11.03
N ALA A 121 13.56 12.51 -11.13
CA ALA A 121 14.34 12.61 -12.35
C ALA A 121 14.07 11.37 -13.23
N PRO A 122 13.54 11.54 -14.46
CA PRO A 122 13.61 10.47 -15.43
C PRO A 122 15.10 10.13 -15.61
N GLN A 123 15.45 8.86 -15.43
CA GLN A 123 16.82 8.43 -15.69
C GLN A 123 17.11 8.71 -17.16
N THR A 124 17.91 9.72 -17.41
CA THR A 124 18.44 9.94 -18.74
C THR A 124 19.21 8.68 -19.11
N LEU A 125 18.80 8.06 -20.21
CA LEU A 125 19.42 6.88 -20.78
C LEU A 125 20.90 7.16 -21.06
N ALA A 126 21.76 7.00 -20.07
CA ALA A 126 23.17 6.84 -20.30
C ALA A 126 23.35 5.48 -20.97
N ASN A 127 24.15 5.45 -22.03
CA ASN A 127 24.45 4.23 -22.77
C ASN A 127 24.82 3.09 -21.82
N HIS A 128 24.06 2.01 -21.84
CA HIS A 128 24.02 0.91 -20.88
C HIS A 128 25.27 0.03 -20.81
N SER A 129 26.39 0.40 -21.40
CA SER A 129 27.53 -0.52 -21.51
C SER A 129 28.47 -0.57 -20.30
N GLU A 130 28.37 0.36 -19.33
CA GLU A 130 29.29 0.40 -18.19
C GLU A 130 28.67 1.02 -16.92
N GLN A 131 27.42 0.70 -16.57
CA GLN A 131 26.87 1.12 -15.28
C GLN A 131 27.52 0.32 -14.15
N PRO A 132 28.05 0.96 -13.09
CA PRO A 132 28.53 0.25 -11.92
C PRO A 132 27.37 -0.53 -11.29
N PHE A 133 27.67 -1.69 -10.68
CA PHE A 133 26.68 -2.51 -9.99
C PHE A 133 25.93 -1.69 -8.93
N ASP A 134 24.60 -1.58 -9.07
CA ASP A 134 23.73 -0.86 -8.15
C ASP A 134 23.03 -1.86 -7.22
N VAL A 135 23.53 -2.00 -6.00
CA VAL A 135 22.97 -2.91 -4.99
C VAL A 135 21.51 -2.60 -4.66
N PHE A 136 21.06 -1.34 -4.77
CA PHE A 136 19.68 -0.92 -4.48
C PHE A 136 18.65 -1.57 -5.41
N GLN A 137 19.04 -1.98 -6.60
CA GLN A 137 18.18 -2.69 -7.55
C GLN A 137 18.20 -4.21 -7.36
N HIS A 138 18.91 -4.73 -6.34
CA HIS A 138 19.08 -6.15 -6.10
C HIS A 138 18.56 -6.60 -4.73
N TRP A 139 17.57 -5.89 -4.19
CA TRP A 139 16.89 -6.25 -2.93
C TRP A 139 15.47 -6.77 -3.12
N GLY A 140 15.06 -7.07 -4.36
CA GLY A 140 13.71 -7.53 -4.68
C GLY A 140 12.65 -6.53 -4.20
N ASN A 141 11.69 -7.00 -3.40
CA ASN A 141 10.64 -6.14 -2.83
C ASN A 141 11.13 -5.13 -1.78
N LEU A 142 12.36 -5.25 -1.28
CA LEU A 142 12.98 -4.30 -0.36
C LEU A 142 13.75 -3.19 -1.07
N SER A 143 13.88 -3.27 -2.40
CA SER A 143 14.46 -2.20 -3.21
C SER A 143 13.68 -0.90 -3.04
N PRO A 144 14.35 0.25 -2.91
CA PRO A 144 13.71 1.53 -3.14
C PRO A 144 13.09 1.57 -4.54
N TRP A 145 12.03 2.34 -4.73
CA TRP A 145 11.46 2.53 -6.05
C TRP A 145 12.50 3.11 -7.03
N PHE A 146 12.49 2.60 -8.22
CA PHE A 146 13.21 3.15 -9.37
C PHE A 146 12.36 3.02 -10.64
N SER A 147 12.60 3.89 -11.60
CA SER A 147 11.94 3.83 -12.91
C SER A 147 12.47 2.65 -13.70
N VAL A 148 11.60 1.74 -14.12
CA VAL A 148 11.96 0.61 -14.96
C VAL A 148 12.29 1.12 -16.37
N PRO A 149 13.48 0.83 -16.91
CA PRO A 149 13.86 1.30 -18.22
C PRO A 149 12.91 0.82 -19.32
N ARG A 150 12.80 1.62 -20.39
CA ARG A 150 12.00 1.26 -21.58
C ARG A 150 12.41 -0.09 -22.12
N SER A 151 11.50 -0.79 -22.73
CA SER A 151 11.67 -2.13 -23.33
C SER A 151 11.93 -3.29 -22.35
N VAL A 152 12.20 -3.05 -21.06
CA VAL A 152 12.44 -4.13 -20.08
C VAL A 152 11.28 -5.11 -20.00
N PHE A 153 10.04 -4.64 -20.14
CA PHE A 153 8.85 -5.50 -20.19
C PHE A 153 8.47 -5.95 -21.60
N GLY A 154 9.23 -5.53 -22.63
CA GLY A 154 9.02 -5.93 -24.02
C GLY A 154 8.30 -4.89 -24.89
N VAL A 155 7.94 -3.71 -24.35
CA VAL A 155 7.35 -2.60 -25.10
C VAL A 155 8.29 -1.38 -25.01
N ASP A 156 8.80 -0.91 -26.13
CA ASP A 156 9.65 0.28 -26.19
C ASP A 156 8.80 1.54 -26.42
N SER A 157 8.01 1.89 -25.42
CA SER A 157 7.18 3.08 -25.42
C SER A 157 7.34 3.84 -24.08
N PRO A 158 7.28 5.18 -24.09
CA PRO A 158 7.32 5.95 -22.84
C PRO A 158 6.05 5.76 -22.01
N PRO A 159 6.10 6.02 -20.69
CA PRO A 159 4.92 5.94 -19.83
C PRO A 159 3.86 7.04 -20.14
N GLU A 160 4.25 8.11 -20.80
CA GLU A 160 3.37 9.17 -21.26
C GLU A 160 2.40 8.66 -22.35
N ALA A 161 1.29 9.35 -22.55
CA ALA A 161 0.37 9.01 -23.62
C ALA A 161 1.07 9.05 -24.99
N PRO A 162 0.82 8.08 -25.88
CA PRO A 162 1.35 8.12 -27.24
C PRO A 162 0.91 9.37 -27.98
N GLU A 163 1.70 9.80 -28.98
CA GLU A 163 1.38 10.96 -29.79
C GLU A 163 -0.03 10.85 -30.41
N GLY A 164 -0.80 11.91 -30.33
CA GLY A 164 -2.19 11.94 -30.79
C GLY A 164 -3.20 11.27 -29.83
N CYS A 165 -2.75 10.67 -28.73
CA CYS A 165 -3.61 10.10 -27.69
C CYS A 165 -3.74 11.04 -26.50
N ARG A 166 -4.92 11.01 -25.86
CA ARG A 166 -5.19 11.77 -24.64
C ARG A 166 -5.67 10.80 -23.54
N VAL A 167 -5.06 10.87 -22.38
CA VAL A 167 -5.54 10.15 -21.20
C VAL A 167 -6.83 10.80 -20.70
N THR A 168 -7.91 10.02 -20.62
CA THR A 168 -9.23 10.49 -20.14
C THR A 168 -9.53 10.02 -18.72
N GLY A 169 -8.77 9.05 -18.21
CA GLY A 169 -8.91 8.56 -16.86
C GLY A 169 -7.70 7.75 -16.43
N LEU A 170 -7.52 7.63 -15.13
CA LEU A 170 -6.43 6.90 -14.49
C LEU A 170 -6.94 6.08 -13.31
N HIS A 171 -6.59 4.79 -13.27
CA HIS A 171 -6.58 4.02 -12.03
C HIS A 171 -5.13 3.82 -11.61
N LEU A 172 -4.81 4.24 -10.41
CA LEU A 172 -3.51 4.09 -9.79
C LEU A 172 -3.62 3.09 -8.63
N LEU A 173 -2.91 1.98 -8.73
CA LEU A 173 -2.70 1.05 -7.63
C LEU A 173 -1.26 1.20 -7.16
N HIS A 174 -1.04 1.54 -5.90
CA HIS A 174 0.32 1.69 -5.40
C HIS A 174 0.56 0.92 -4.10
N ARG A 175 1.77 0.45 -3.93
CA ARG A 175 2.27 -0.16 -2.72
C ARG A 175 2.63 0.90 -1.68
N HIS A 176 2.65 0.54 -0.39
CA HIS A 176 3.24 1.36 0.67
C HIS A 176 4.73 1.67 0.42
N GLY A 177 5.26 2.70 1.05
CA GLY A 177 6.67 3.07 1.03
C GLY A 177 7.57 2.15 1.84
N ALA A 178 8.86 2.45 1.87
CA ALA A 178 9.82 1.71 2.67
C ALA A 178 9.41 1.66 4.14
N ARG A 179 9.51 0.48 4.75
CA ARG A 179 9.09 0.19 6.12
C ARG A 179 10.17 -0.53 6.91
N TYR A 180 10.02 -0.54 8.21
CA TYR A 180 10.77 -1.43 9.09
C TYR A 180 10.39 -2.90 8.83
N PRO A 181 11.21 -3.87 9.30
CA PRO A 181 10.89 -5.29 9.18
C PRO A 181 9.51 -5.63 9.73
N THR A 182 8.90 -6.70 9.22
CA THR A 182 7.68 -7.30 9.81
C THR A 182 8.06 -8.23 10.95
N GLY A 183 7.18 -8.40 11.94
CA GLY A 183 7.40 -9.25 13.10
C GLY A 183 7.56 -10.74 12.79
N GLY A 184 7.07 -11.19 11.64
CA GLY A 184 7.23 -12.55 11.14
C GLY A 184 7.96 -12.57 9.80
N ALA A 185 9.16 -13.14 9.76
CA ALA A 185 9.87 -13.38 8.50
C ALA A 185 9.65 -14.83 8.05
N ALA A 186 9.30 -15.03 6.77
CA ALA A 186 9.13 -16.35 6.18
C ALA A 186 10.48 -17.12 6.11
N TYR A 187 11.58 -16.39 5.94
CA TYR A 187 12.94 -16.91 5.97
C TYR A 187 13.90 -15.82 6.46
N GLY A 188 14.85 -16.18 7.34
CA GLY A 188 15.73 -15.20 7.99
C GLY A 188 15.03 -14.46 9.14
N GLY A 189 15.34 -13.20 9.33
CA GLY A 189 14.66 -12.31 10.30
C GLY A 189 15.62 -11.45 11.12
N PRO A 190 15.67 -10.13 10.84
CA PRO A 190 16.57 -9.19 11.52
C PRO A 190 16.49 -9.20 13.04
N ALA A 191 15.28 -9.21 13.62
CA ALA A 191 15.09 -9.25 15.06
C ALA A 191 15.59 -10.54 15.68
N ASN A 192 15.33 -11.70 15.06
CA ASN A 192 15.78 -13.02 15.52
C ASN A 192 17.31 -13.12 15.51
N PHE A 193 17.96 -12.61 14.47
CA PHE A 193 19.43 -12.58 14.40
C PHE A 193 20.02 -11.75 15.53
N SER A 194 19.49 -10.55 15.76
CA SER A 194 19.90 -9.69 16.86
C SER A 194 19.70 -10.37 18.22
N PHE A 195 18.54 -10.98 18.43
CA PHE A 195 18.25 -11.71 19.67
C PHE A 195 19.23 -12.86 19.92
N ARG A 196 19.54 -13.68 18.90
CA ARG A 196 20.52 -14.77 19.02
C ARG A 196 21.93 -14.27 19.35
N LEU A 197 22.38 -13.17 18.73
CA LEU A 197 23.66 -12.55 19.07
C LEU A 197 23.66 -12.06 20.53
N ALA A 198 22.59 -11.46 21.01
CA ALA A 198 22.48 -10.99 22.39
C ALA A 198 22.42 -12.12 23.42
N GLN A 199 21.92 -13.29 23.06
CA GLN A 199 21.90 -14.47 23.93
C GLN A 199 23.23 -15.27 23.94
N SER A 200 24.10 -15.03 22.96
CA SER A 200 25.38 -15.73 22.87
C SER A 200 26.41 -15.06 23.78
N GLU A 201 27.01 -15.83 24.67
CA GLU A 201 28.04 -15.35 25.57
C GLU A 201 29.42 -15.37 24.89
N SER A 202 30.21 -14.33 25.11
CA SER A 202 31.65 -14.27 24.75
C SER A 202 31.98 -14.42 23.25
N TRP A 203 31.05 -14.08 22.34
CA TRP A 203 31.37 -14.03 20.93
C TRP A 203 32.23 -12.81 20.57
N LYS A 204 33.03 -12.94 19.53
CA LYS A 204 33.87 -11.86 19.02
C LYS A 204 33.97 -11.92 17.50
N ALA A 205 33.73 -10.81 16.85
CA ALA A 205 33.90 -10.63 15.41
C ALA A 205 35.21 -9.91 15.07
N ARG A 206 35.69 -10.13 13.85
CA ARG A 206 36.90 -9.51 13.28
C ARG A 206 36.73 -9.27 11.77
N GLY A 207 37.69 -8.58 11.16
CA GLY A 207 37.68 -8.34 9.71
C GLY A 207 36.47 -7.51 9.27
N GLN A 208 35.77 -7.96 8.23
CA GLN A 208 34.57 -7.27 7.75
C GLN A 208 33.42 -7.30 8.76
N LEU A 209 33.39 -8.28 9.67
CA LEU A 209 32.38 -8.36 10.73
C LEU A 209 32.74 -7.60 12.01
N ASP A 210 33.89 -6.93 12.08
CA ASP A 210 34.35 -6.26 13.32
C ASP A 210 33.32 -5.25 13.86
N PHE A 211 32.55 -4.62 12.97
CA PHE A 211 31.49 -3.68 13.35
C PHE A 211 30.40 -4.31 14.22
N LEU A 212 30.18 -5.63 14.15
CA LEU A 212 29.20 -6.33 14.97
C LEU A 212 29.51 -6.21 16.47
N ASN A 213 30.78 -6.11 16.86
CA ASN A 213 31.16 -5.96 18.27
C ASN A 213 30.53 -4.71 18.94
N ASN A 214 30.17 -3.70 18.14
CA ASN A 214 29.53 -2.45 18.60
C ASN A 214 28.14 -2.25 17.95
N TRP A 215 27.69 -3.20 17.15
CA TRP A 215 26.39 -3.09 16.46
C TRP A 215 25.26 -3.34 17.45
N THR A 216 24.22 -2.54 17.33
CA THR A 216 22.97 -2.70 18.07
C THR A 216 21.81 -2.64 17.10
N TYR A 217 20.81 -3.49 17.31
CA TYR A 217 19.58 -3.45 16.52
C TYR A 217 18.80 -2.17 16.81
N LYS A 218 18.61 -1.33 15.78
CA LYS A 218 17.96 0.00 15.90
C LYS A 218 16.68 0.10 15.10
N LEU A 219 16.23 -0.99 14.48
CA LEU A 219 15.08 -0.97 13.65
C LEU A 219 13.80 -1.09 14.48
N GLY A 220 12.76 -0.38 14.06
CA GLY A 220 11.40 -0.59 14.53
C GLY A 220 10.74 -1.78 13.83
N GLU A 221 9.43 -1.84 13.88
CA GLU A 221 8.63 -2.92 13.31
C GLU A 221 7.39 -2.36 12.61
N GLU A 222 7.02 -2.94 11.45
CA GLU A 222 5.79 -2.74 10.69
C GLU A 222 5.57 -1.35 10.07
N ILE A 223 5.89 -0.25 10.75
CA ILE A 223 5.58 1.12 10.30
C ILE A 223 6.52 1.62 9.21
N LEU A 224 6.13 2.67 8.50
CA LEU A 224 6.98 3.33 7.51
C LEU A 224 8.23 3.95 8.12
N THR A 225 9.34 3.83 7.41
CA THR A 225 10.52 4.66 7.68
C THR A 225 10.27 6.11 7.25
N PRO A 226 11.07 7.09 7.72
CA PRO A 226 11.02 8.45 7.20
C PRO A 226 11.21 8.51 5.67
N PHE A 227 12.12 7.70 5.15
CA PHE A 227 12.33 7.56 3.70
C PHE A 227 11.08 7.02 2.98
N GLY A 228 10.39 6.02 3.56
CA GLY A 228 9.17 5.48 2.97
C GLY A 228 8.03 6.51 2.87
N ARG A 229 7.93 7.43 3.83
CA ARG A 229 6.99 8.55 3.78
C ARG A 229 7.34 9.51 2.65
N GLN A 230 8.64 9.81 2.51
CA GLN A 230 9.15 10.65 1.42
C GLN A 230 8.84 10.03 0.04
N GLN A 231 9.05 8.71 -0.12
CA GLN A 231 8.74 8.02 -1.38
C GLN A 231 7.29 8.23 -1.82
N LEU A 232 6.33 8.14 -0.89
CA LEU A 232 4.91 8.33 -1.23
C LEU A 232 4.56 9.79 -1.48
N TYR A 233 5.20 10.72 -0.78
CA TYR A 233 5.05 12.14 -1.08
C TYR A 233 5.53 12.46 -2.50
N ASP A 234 6.71 11.98 -2.88
CA ASP A 234 7.30 12.19 -4.21
C ASP A 234 6.47 11.51 -5.31
N LEU A 235 5.94 10.30 -5.05
CA LEU A 235 4.98 9.66 -5.94
C LEU A 235 3.73 10.54 -6.14
N GLY A 236 3.19 11.12 -5.06
CA GLY A 236 2.06 12.04 -5.11
C GLY A 236 2.35 13.26 -5.98
N VAL A 237 3.51 13.89 -5.79
CA VAL A 237 3.97 15.03 -6.62
C VAL A 237 4.08 14.64 -8.09
N SER A 238 4.73 13.50 -8.37
CA SER A 238 4.89 12.99 -9.74
C SER A 238 3.54 12.74 -10.42
N MET A 239 2.61 12.08 -9.72
CA MET A 239 1.27 11.81 -10.24
C MET A 239 0.46 13.11 -10.44
N ARG A 240 0.62 14.08 -9.56
CA ARG A 240 0.01 15.40 -9.74
C ARG A 240 0.50 16.11 -11.01
N MET A 241 1.79 16.09 -11.27
CA MET A 241 2.36 16.70 -12.46
C MET A 241 1.91 15.98 -13.74
N LYS A 242 1.87 14.64 -13.72
CA LYS A 242 1.48 13.83 -14.89
C LYS A 242 -0.04 13.86 -15.15
N TYR A 243 -0.87 13.83 -14.10
CA TYR A 243 -2.32 13.57 -14.22
C TYR A 243 -3.20 14.58 -13.48
N GLY A 244 -2.64 15.67 -12.96
CA GLY A 244 -3.40 16.67 -12.24
C GLY A 244 -4.55 17.31 -13.04
N PHE A 245 -4.46 17.31 -14.39
CA PHE A 245 -5.52 17.76 -15.26
C PHE A 245 -6.83 16.93 -15.15
N LEU A 246 -6.76 15.68 -14.70
CA LEU A 246 -7.95 14.86 -14.46
C LEU A 246 -8.84 15.37 -13.33
N LEU A 247 -8.32 16.27 -12.48
CA LEU A 247 -9.12 16.91 -11.43
C LEU A 247 -10.16 17.91 -11.98
N HIS A 248 -10.03 18.30 -13.24
CA HIS A 248 -11.00 19.19 -13.88
C HIS A 248 -12.43 18.64 -13.81
N ASN A 249 -12.62 17.35 -14.04
CA ASN A 249 -13.93 16.71 -13.97
C ASN A 249 -14.59 16.85 -12.58
N PHE A 250 -13.79 16.76 -11.51
CA PHE A 250 -14.30 16.93 -10.14
C PHE A 250 -14.66 18.39 -9.85
N THR A 251 -13.91 19.31 -10.41
CA THR A 251 -14.21 20.75 -10.31
C THR A 251 -15.52 21.07 -11.02
N GLU A 252 -15.72 20.57 -12.23
CA GLU A 252 -16.94 20.81 -13.02
C GLU A 252 -18.18 20.18 -12.39
N SER A 253 -18.05 18.95 -11.84
CA SER A 253 -19.15 18.26 -11.18
C SER A 253 -19.36 18.65 -9.73
N ASN A 254 -18.52 19.51 -9.17
CA ASN A 254 -18.50 19.89 -7.75
C ASN A 254 -18.47 18.68 -6.81
N THR A 255 -17.59 17.73 -7.10
CA THR A 255 -17.40 16.50 -6.33
C THR A 255 -15.97 16.37 -5.85
N LEU A 256 -15.72 15.47 -4.89
CA LEU A 256 -14.39 15.13 -4.41
C LEU A 256 -14.00 13.73 -4.87
N PRO A 257 -12.74 13.51 -5.26
CA PRO A 257 -12.27 12.16 -5.54
C PRO A 257 -12.26 11.31 -4.27
N VAL A 258 -12.63 10.05 -4.40
CA VAL A 258 -12.54 9.05 -3.36
C VAL A 258 -11.27 8.23 -3.62
N PHE A 259 -10.29 8.31 -2.71
CA PHE A 259 -9.09 7.48 -2.69
C PHE A 259 -9.25 6.39 -1.64
N ARG A 260 -8.70 5.20 -1.88
CA ARG A 260 -8.86 4.06 -0.97
C ARG A 260 -7.53 3.62 -0.37
N THR A 261 -7.58 3.19 0.87
CA THR A 261 -6.47 2.57 1.60
C THR A 261 -6.99 1.54 2.60
N GLU A 262 -6.10 0.91 3.31
CA GLU A 262 -6.40 -0.08 4.35
C GLU A 262 -6.14 0.48 5.74
N SER A 263 -6.70 -0.19 6.76
CA SER A 263 -6.63 0.26 8.15
C SER A 263 -5.27 0.06 8.83
N GLN A 264 -4.34 -0.65 8.23
CA GLN A 264 -2.99 -0.84 8.78
C GLN A 264 -2.20 0.47 8.75
N ASP A 265 -1.43 0.77 9.81
CA ASP A 265 -0.68 2.03 9.98
C ASP A 265 0.14 2.44 8.75
N ARG A 266 0.99 1.55 8.22
CA ARG A 266 1.80 1.86 7.06
C ARG A 266 0.99 2.16 5.80
N MET A 267 -0.23 1.63 5.71
CA MET A 267 -1.12 1.89 4.58
C MET A 267 -1.76 3.27 4.71
N LEU A 268 -2.28 3.61 5.89
CA LEU A 268 -2.81 4.94 6.21
C LEU A 268 -1.73 6.02 6.01
N SER A 269 -0.54 5.78 6.55
CA SER A 269 0.59 6.70 6.42
C SER A 269 1.05 6.86 4.96
N SER A 270 1.01 5.78 4.16
CA SER A 270 1.33 5.84 2.72
C SER A 270 0.32 6.67 1.95
N ALA A 271 -0.99 6.41 2.14
CA ALA A 271 -2.05 7.15 1.49
C ALA A 271 -2.03 8.65 1.86
N LEU A 272 -1.78 8.96 3.14
CA LEU A 272 -1.66 10.35 3.61
C LEU A 272 -0.49 11.07 2.94
N ASN A 273 0.69 10.46 2.91
CA ASN A 273 1.86 11.12 2.31
C ASN A 273 1.70 11.25 0.79
N PHE A 274 1.11 10.26 0.11
CA PHE A 274 0.72 10.40 -1.29
C PHE A 274 -0.23 11.59 -1.50
N ALA A 275 -1.28 11.71 -0.70
CA ALA A 275 -2.23 12.80 -0.80
C ALA A 275 -1.57 14.17 -0.54
N LEU A 276 -0.65 14.27 0.43
CA LEU A 276 0.12 15.49 0.69
C LEU A 276 0.97 15.90 -0.51
N GLY A 277 1.63 14.95 -1.18
CA GLY A 277 2.37 15.21 -2.41
C GLY A 277 1.45 15.61 -3.57
N PHE A 278 0.31 14.92 -3.70
CA PHE A 278 -0.62 15.13 -4.81
C PHE A 278 -1.44 16.42 -4.68
N PHE A 279 -1.98 16.74 -3.52
CA PHE A 279 -2.86 17.88 -3.30
C PHE A 279 -2.16 19.08 -2.67
N GLY A 280 -1.02 18.87 -2.01
CA GLY A 280 -0.40 19.86 -1.14
C GLY A 280 -1.15 20.01 0.19
N HIS A 281 -0.56 20.74 1.11
CA HIS A 281 -1.17 21.07 2.41
C HIS A 281 -2.00 22.37 2.30
N PRO A 282 -3.15 22.51 2.98
CA PRO A 282 -3.88 21.52 3.77
C PRO A 282 -4.66 20.52 2.90
N LEU A 283 -5.01 19.37 3.46
CA LEU A 283 -5.79 18.32 2.77
C LEU A 283 -7.30 18.46 2.93
N ASP A 284 -7.75 19.31 3.86
CA ASP A 284 -9.17 19.49 4.16
C ASP A 284 -9.97 19.88 2.91
N GLY A 285 -11.04 19.12 2.64
CA GLY A 285 -11.92 19.37 1.50
C GLY A 285 -11.31 19.08 0.13
N LYS A 286 -10.15 18.42 0.03
CA LYS A 286 -9.50 18.13 -1.26
C LYS A 286 -9.86 16.76 -1.82
N TYR A 287 -10.14 15.79 -0.96
CA TYR A 287 -10.52 14.44 -1.34
C TYR A 287 -11.23 13.74 -0.18
N GLN A 288 -11.77 12.56 -0.43
CA GLN A 288 -12.32 11.66 0.58
C GLN A 288 -11.43 10.42 0.66
N GLN A 289 -11.02 10.06 1.88
CA GLN A 289 -10.26 8.85 2.13
C GLN A 289 -11.19 7.74 2.59
N LEU A 290 -11.38 6.72 1.75
CA LEU A 290 -12.02 5.48 2.17
C LEU A 290 -10.95 4.57 2.81
N ILE A 291 -11.21 4.13 4.03
CA ILE A 291 -10.35 3.21 4.78
C ILE A 291 -11.07 1.87 4.89
N THR A 292 -10.55 0.84 4.23
CA THR A 292 -11.06 -0.52 4.29
C THR A 292 -10.43 -1.29 5.45
N ILE A 293 -11.19 -2.16 6.08
CA ILE A 293 -10.71 -2.93 7.25
C ILE A 293 -9.79 -4.05 6.78
N GLU A 294 -8.56 -4.07 7.32
CA GLU A 294 -7.56 -5.12 7.08
C GLU A 294 -7.52 -6.10 8.27
N GLU A 295 -8.61 -6.84 8.46
CA GLU A 295 -8.73 -7.86 9.50
C GLU A 295 -9.27 -9.17 8.93
N HIS A 296 -9.00 -10.28 9.61
CA HIS A 296 -9.51 -11.60 9.20
C HIS A 296 -11.04 -11.60 9.17
N GLY A 297 -11.60 -12.14 8.09
CA GLY A 297 -13.03 -12.26 7.86
C GLY A 297 -13.67 -11.04 7.18
N PHE A 298 -12.95 -9.95 6.97
CA PHE A 298 -13.45 -8.80 6.20
C PHE A 298 -13.08 -8.91 4.73
N ASN A 299 -14.09 -8.87 3.86
CA ASN A 299 -13.86 -8.78 2.42
C ASN A 299 -13.22 -7.45 2.07
N ASN A 300 -12.03 -7.53 1.51
CA ASN A 300 -11.21 -6.39 1.12
C ASN A 300 -10.34 -6.75 -0.08
N THR A 301 -10.55 -6.10 -1.22
CA THR A 301 -9.79 -6.36 -2.45
C THR A 301 -8.35 -5.84 -2.39
N LEU A 302 -8.06 -4.95 -1.44
CA LEU A 302 -6.71 -4.43 -1.18
C LEU A 302 -5.93 -5.31 -0.19
N ALA A 303 -6.63 -6.20 0.57
CA ALA A 303 -6.04 -7.22 1.45
C ALA A 303 -6.78 -8.56 1.35
N PRO A 304 -6.87 -9.18 0.16
CA PRO A 304 -7.74 -10.33 -0.11
C PRO A 304 -7.38 -11.60 0.66
N SER A 305 -6.16 -11.71 1.16
CA SER A 305 -5.69 -12.82 1.98
C SER A 305 -6.44 -12.97 3.31
N LYS A 306 -7.09 -11.90 3.79
CA LYS A 306 -7.84 -11.90 5.06
C LYS A 306 -9.10 -12.78 5.02
N THR A 307 -9.60 -13.09 3.84
CA THR A 307 -10.74 -14.01 3.64
C THR A 307 -10.39 -15.26 2.82
N CYS A 308 -9.13 -15.41 2.42
CA CYS A 308 -8.63 -16.53 1.64
C CYS A 308 -7.74 -17.44 2.52
N THR A 309 -8.32 -18.43 3.20
CA THR A 309 -7.56 -19.28 4.14
C THR A 309 -6.43 -20.05 3.47
N ASN A 310 -6.63 -20.50 2.23
CA ASN A 310 -5.60 -21.22 1.47
C ASN A 310 -4.38 -20.34 1.12
N SER A 311 -4.47 -19.02 1.23
CA SER A 311 -3.33 -18.12 0.99
C SER A 311 -2.21 -18.25 2.03
N HIS A 312 -2.55 -18.66 3.25
CA HIS A 312 -1.61 -18.86 4.35
C HIS A 312 -1.18 -20.33 4.56
N ASP A 313 -1.74 -21.24 3.76
CA ASP A 313 -1.40 -22.66 3.81
C ASP A 313 -0.10 -22.91 3.03
N HIS A 314 0.93 -23.43 3.71
CA HIS A 314 2.24 -23.73 3.12
C HIS A 314 2.21 -24.78 2.01
N ALA A 315 1.18 -25.65 1.99
CA ALA A 315 0.99 -26.62 0.91
C ALA A 315 0.24 -26.00 -0.29
N LYS A 316 -0.44 -24.86 -0.11
CA LYS A 316 -1.32 -24.24 -1.11
C LYS A 316 -0.82 -22.89 -1.57
N GLY A 317 -1.00 -21.83 -0.78
CA GLY A 317 -0.71 -20.45 -1.17
C GLY A 317 0.67 -19.96 -0.74
N ASP A 318 1.14 -20.31 0.45
CA ASP A 318 2.43 -19.85 0.98
C ASP A 318 3.56 -20.85 0.73
N ARG A 319 3.92 -21.04 -0.53
CA ARG A 319 4.84 -22.10 -0.99
C ARG A 319 6.28 -21.62 -1.26
N GLY A 320 6.56 -20.34 -1.15
CA GLY A 320 7.86 -19.77 -1.59
C GLY A 320 9.05 -20.18 -0.72
N THR A 321 8.85 -20.31 0.60
CA THR A 321 9.94 -20.53 1.55
C THR A 321 10.85 -21.74 1.26
N PRO A 322 10.36 -22.93 0.89
CA PRO A 322 11.23 -24.06 0.53
C PRO A 322 12.16 -23.78 -0.65
N TYR A 323 11.68 -23.03 -1.66
CA TYR A 323 12.49 -22.66 -2.83
C TYR A 323 13.58 -21.65 -2.45
N VAL A 324 13.24 -20.66 -1.60
CA VAL A 324 14.22 -19.72 -1.05
C VAL A 324 15.31 -20.45 -0.28
N ARG A 325 14.95 -21.38 0.62
CA ARG A 325 15.90 -22.15 1.41
C ARG A 325 16.85 -22.95 0.53
N GLN A 326 16.32 -23.71 -0.43
CA GLN A 326 17.12 -24.49 -1.37
C GLN A 326 18.10 -23.61 -2.14
N TRP A 327 17.67 -22.46 -2.62
CA TRP A 327 18.51 -21.52 -3.36
C TRP A 327 19.57 -20.86 -2.46
N ALA A 328 19.20 -20.46 -1.25
CA ALA A 328 20.11 -19.85 -0.28
C ALA A 328 21.29 -20.76 0.08
N GLU A 329 21.07 -22.07 0.21
CA GLU A 329 22.14 -23.05 0.42
C GLU A 329 23.13 -23.16 -0.74
N ILE A 330 22.75 -22.71 -1.92
CA ILE A 330 23.60 -22.70 -3.10
C ILE A 330 24.40 -21.40 -3.16
N TYR A 331 23.72 -20.24 -3.25
CA TYR A 331 24.40 -18.97 -3.55
C TYR A 331 25.12 -18.35 -2.34
N LEU A 332 24.73 -18.70 -1.11
CA LEU A 332 25.39 -18.18 0.11
C LEU A 332 26.44 -19.13 0.68
N ARG A 333 26.70 -20.27 0.07
CA ARG A 333 27.68 -21.25 0.58
C ARG A 333 29.05 -20.62 0.85
N ASP A 334 29.60 -19.93 -0.14
CA ASP A 334 30.93 -19.33 -0.03
C ASP A 334 30.93 -18.11 0.88
N ALA A 335 29.85 -17.31 0.85
CA ALA A 335 29.64 -16.22 1.79
C ALA A 335 29.65 -16.73 3.24
N LEU A 336 28.93 -17.79 3.53
CA LEU A 336 28.87 -18.36 4.88
C LEU A 336 30.25 -18.84 5.38
N VAL A 337 31.04 -19.49 4.52
CA VAL A 337 32.42 -19.90 4.86
C VAL A 337 33.26 -18.69 5.20
N ARG A 338 33.18 -17.64 4.41
CA ARG A 338 33.89 -16.37 4.58
C ARG A 338 33.50 -15.64 5.87
N LEU A 339 32.21 -15.60 6.17
CA LEU A 339 31.66 -14.95 7.38
C LEU A 339 31.99 -15.73 8.65
N ARG A 340 31.87 -17.07 8.65
CA ARG A 340 32.23 -17.93 9.78
C ARG A 340 33.70 -17.78 10.17
N ALA A 341 34.60 -17.59 9.23
CA ALA A 341 36.02 -17.39 9.50
C ALA A 341 36.30 -16.08 10.26
N GLN A 342 35.34 -15.17 10.33
CA GLN A 342 35.52 -13.83 10.93
C GLN A 342 34.78 -13.67 12.27
N ILE A 343 34.13 -14.70 12.80
CA ILE A 343 33.42 -14.65 14.08
C ILE A 343 33.72 -15.90 14.89
N THR A 344 33.82 -15.74 16.21
CA THR A 344 34.02 -16.85 17.15
C THR A 344 33.01 -16.75 18.29
N GLY A 345 32.65 -17.87 18.92
CA GLY A 345 31.73 -17.92 20.05
C GLY A 345 30.24 -17.90 19.66
N VAL A 346 29.92 -17.84 18.38
CA VAL A 346 28.59 -18.02 17.84
C VAL A 346 28.65 -18.73 16.48
N ASP A 347 27.74 -19.66 16.27
CA ASP A 347 27.60 -20.36 14.99
C ASP A 347 26.68 -19.57 14.06
N LEU A 348 27.17 -19.25 12.86
CA LEU A 348 26.37 -18.65 11.79
C LEU A 348 25.81 -19.76 10.88
N PHE A 349 24.58 -19.59 10.47
CA PHE A 349 23.87 -20.45 9.50
C PHE A 349 23.61 -19.70 8.20
N ILE A 350 23.16 -20.43 7.17
CA ILE A 350 22.76 -19.81 5.88
C ILE A 350 21.70 -18.72 6.09
N GLU A 351 20.73 -18.97 6.97
CA GLU A 351 19.68 -18.02 7.33
C GLU A 351 20.23 -16.72 7.94
N ASP A 352 21.38 -16.76 8.63
CA ASP A 352 22.03 -15.57 9.17
C ASP A 352 22.68 -14.74 8.07
N ALA A 353 23.36 -15.39 7.14
CA ALA A 353 23.92 -14.71 5.97
C ALA A 353 22.81 -14.05 5.14
N TYR A 354 21.70 -14.76 4.92
CA TYR A 354 20.50 -14.20 4.30
C TYR A 354 19.94 -13.01 5.08
N THR A 355 19.85 -13.14 6.41
CA THR A 355 19.39 -12.04 7.28
C THR A 355 20.31 -10.83 7.23
N MET A 356 21.62 -11.03 7.10
CA MET A 356 22.56 -9.92 6.92
C MET A 356 22.31 -9.16 5.61
N GLN A 357 21.89 -9.84 4.54
CA GLN A 357 21.44 -9.18 3.30
C GLN A 357 20.13 -8.40 3.52
N GLN A 358 19.17 -8.96 4.27
CA GLN A 358 17.96 -8.23 4.66
C GLN A 358 18.28 -7.00 5.52
N LEU A 359 19.22 -7.11 6.47
CA LEU A 359 19.66 -6.00 7.32
C LEU A 359 20.29 -4.88 6.50
N CYS A 360 21.08 -5.19 5.45
CA CYS A 360 21.56 -4.19 4.52
C CYS A 360 20.41 -3.34 3.99
N ALA A 361 19.37 -3.97 3.44
CA ALA A 361 18.23 -3.27 2.85
C ALA A 361 17.45 -2.47 3.89
N TYR A 362 17.07 -3.10 5.02
CA TYR A 362 16.26 -2.44 6.04
C TYR A 362 16.98 -1.30 6.76
N GLU A 363 18.26 -1.48 7.14
CA GLU A 363 19.01 -0.41 7.76
C GLU A 363 19.23 0.75 6.81
N THR A 364 19.49 0.49 5.54
CA THR A 364 19.69 1.54 4.56
C THR A 364 18.45 2.41 4.40
N VAL A 365 17.26 1.81 4.25
CA VAL A 365 16.02 2.58 4.10
C VAL A 365 15.54 3.22 5.42
N ALA A 366 16.05 2.78 6.56
CA ALA A 366 15.70 3.31 7.88
C ALA A 366 16.70 4.33 8.42
N LEU A 367 17.99 4.07 8.22
CA LEU A 367 19.10 4.81 8.84
C LEU A 367 19.96 5.57 7.82
N GLY A 368 19.77 5.32 6.51
CA GLY A 368 20.53 5.91 5.41
C GLY A 368 21.78 5.13 5.00
N TYR A 369 22.20 4.14 5.75
CA TYR A 369 23.34 3.27 5.43
C TYR A 369 23.31 1.97 6.25
N SER A 370 24.05 0.95 5.78
CA SER A 370 24.28 -0.28 6.54
C SER A 370 25.65 -0.88 6.24
N LYS A 371 26.35 -1.28 7.27
CA LYS A 371 27.63 -2.00 7.12
C LYS A 371 27.45 -3.43 6.58
N PHE A 372 26.28 -4.00 6.72
CA PHE A 372 25.95 -5.31 6.13
C PHE A 372 26.03 -5.30 4.60
N CYS A 373 25.86 -4.16 3.95
CA CYS A 373 25.91 -4.06 2.49
C CYS A 373 27.31 -4.38 1.92
N GLU A 374 28.36 -4.16 2.70
CA GLU A 374 29.74 -4.39 2.30
C GLU A 374 30.19 -5.87 2.38
N LEU A 375 29.34 -6.75 2.93
CA LEU A 375 29.71 -8.14 3.22
C LEU A 375 29.61 -9.08 2.01
N PHE A 376 28.90 -8.67 0.98
CA PHE A 376 28.51 -9.56 -0.12
C PHE A 376 29.01 -9.04 -1.48
N THR A 377 29.32 -9.99 -2.35
CA THR A 377 29.72 -9.72 -3.73
C THR A 377 28.51 -9.39 -4.61
N PRO A 378 28.70 -8.77 -5.79
CA PRO A 378 27.61 -8.57 -6.75
C PRO A 378 26.82 -9.84 -7.08
N ALA A 379 27.50 -10.97 -7.30
CA ALA A 379 26.84 -12.26 -7.59
C ALA A 379 25.99 -12.76 -6.41
N GLU A 380 26.42 -12.53 -5.16
CA GLU A 380 25.65 -12.87 -3.96
C GLU A 380 24.44 -11.93 -3.80
N TRP A 381 24.52 -10.68 -4.26
CA TRP A 381 23.39 -9.77 -4.32
C TRP A 381 22.39 -10.15 -5.42
N GLU A 382 22.85 -10.56 -6.61
CA GLU A 382 21.99 -11.14 -7.64
C GLU A 382 21.27 -12.41 -7.12
N GLY A 383 21.99 -13.21 -6.31
CA GLY A 383 21.42 -14.38 -5.63
C GLY A 383 20.31 -14.01 -4.64
N PHE A 384 20.49 -12.92 -3.89
CA PHE A 384 19.47 -12.40 -2.97
C PHE A 384 18.24 -11.89 -3.73
N ASP A 385 18.42 -11.07 -4.75
CA ASP A 385 17.34 -10.59 -5.63
C ASP A 385 16.50 -11.75 -6.17
N TYR A 386 17.19 -12.79 -6.67
CA TYR A 386 16.52 -13.97 -7.19
C TYR A 386 15.82 -14.80 -6.10
N SER A 387 16.32 -14.83 -4.87
CA SER A 387 15.64 -15.50 -3.77
C SER A 387 14.29 -14.86 -3.46
N VAL A 388 14.20 -13.55 -3.60
CA VAL A 388 12.95 -12.78 -3.45
C VAL A 388 11.99 -13.08 -4.61
N ASP A 389 12.51 -13.22 -5.84
CA ASP A 389 11.70 -13.66 -6.98
C ASP A 389 11.10 -15.03 -6.74
N LEU A 390 11.88 -16.00 -6.25
CA LEU A 390 11.39 -17.33 -5.89
C LEU A 390 10.27 -17.27 -4.86
N HIS A 391 10.44 -16.48 -3.80
CA HIS A 391 9.42 -16.35 -2.77
C HIS A 391 8.09 -15.86 -3.38
N PHE A 392 8.12 -14.73 -4.08
CA PHE A 392 6.88 -14.14 -4.60
C PHE A 392 6.30 -14.90 -5.79
N TRP A 393 7.13 -15.50 -6.63
CA TRP A 393 6.65 -16.36 -7.71
C TRP A 393 5.72 -17.45 -7.19
N TYR A 394 6.16 -18.18 -6.16
CA TYR A 394 5.44 -19.33 -5.63
C TYR A 394 4.38 -19.01 -4.59
N SER A 395 4.44 -17.82 -3.95
CA SER A 395 3.46 -17.43 -2.94
C SER A 395 2.40 -16.44 -3.44
N SER A 396 2.74 -15.54 -4.40
CA SER A 396 1.87 -14.41 -4.72
C SER A 396 1.74 -14.10 -6.21
N ALA A 397 2.36 -14.88 -7.08
CA ALA A 397 2.37 -14.62 -8.52
C ALA A 397 2.05 -15.89 -9.33
N PHE A 398 2.56 -15.99 -10.54
CA PHE A 398 2.18 -16.99 -11.53
C PHE A 398 2.43 -18.45 -11.13
N GLY A 399 3.33 -18.70 -10.19
CA GLY A 399 3.57 -20.03 -9.60
C GLY A 399 2.68 -20.37 -8.41
N SER A 400 1.88 -19.43 -7.91
CA SER A 400 0.95 -19.63 -6.81
C SER A 400 -0.44 -20.02 -7.32
N PRO A 401 -1.00 -21.14 -6.87
CA PRO A 401 -2.33 -21.58 -7.31
C PRO A 401 -3.48 -20.70 -6.81
N VAL A 402 -3.24 -19.85 -5.80
CA VAL A 402 -4.27 -18.94 -5.26
C VAL A 402 -4.14 -17.50 -5.76
N ALA A 403 -3.02 -17.12 -6.39
CA ALA A 403 -2.73 -15.73 -6.72
C ALA A 403 -3.80 -15.09 -7.62
N ARG A 404 -4.30 -15.82 -8.65
CA ARG A 404 -5.41 -15.33 -9.50
C ARG A 404 -6.66 -15.09 -8.67
N GLY A 405 -7.03 -16.01 -7.77
CA GLY A 405 -8.17 -15.87 -6.87
C GLY A 405 -8.03 -14.64 -5.97
N LEU A 406 -6.84 -14.40 -5.42
CA LEU A 406 -6.56 -13.23 -4.59
C LEU A 406 -6.70 -11.92 -5.38
N GLY A 407 -6.21 -11.85 -6.63
CA GLY A 407 -6.28 -10.64 -7.45
C GLY A 407 -7.63 -10.37 -8.11
N ILE A 408 -8.50 -11.39 -8.25
CA ILE A 408 -9.69 -11.27 -9.09
C ILE A 408 -10.72 -10.27 -8.56
N GLY A 409 -10.81 -10.10 -7.24
CA GLY A 409 -11.71 -9.12 -6.64
C GLY A 409 -11.39 -7.69 -7.07
N TYR A 410 -10.10 -7.33 -7.08
CA TYR A 410 -9.66 -6.03 -7.59
C TYR A 410 -9.95 -5.89 -9.10
N VAL A 411 -9.77 -6.95 -9.89
CA VAL A 411 -10.11 -6.94 -11.33
C VAL A 411 -11.62 -6.73 -11.53
N GLN A 412 -12.49 -7.30 -10.69
CA GLN A 412 -13.95 -7.04 -10.73
C GLN A 412 -14.24 -5.55 -10.48
N GLU A 413 -13.60 -4.94 -9.48
CA GLU A 413 -13.75 -3.51 -9.19
C GLU A 413 -13.20 -2.63 -10.32
N LEU A 414 -12.05 -2.99 -10.89
CA LEU A 414 -11.45 -2.28 -12.02
C LEU A 414 -12.40 -2.31 -13.25
N VAL A 415 -12.95 -3.47 -13.57
CA VAL A 415 -13.91 -3.62 -14.68
C VAL A 415 -15.18 -2.81 -14.43
N ALA A 416 -15.71 -2.81 -13.21
CA ALA A 416 -16.88 -2.03 -12.83
C ALA A 416 -16.66 -0.53 -13.06
N ARG A 417 -15.51 0.01 -12.64
CA ARG A 417 -15.10 1.40 -12.83
C ARG A 417 -14.86 1.73 -14.31
N LEU A 418 -14.15 0.87 -15.06
CA LEU A 418 -13.86 1.06 -16.48
C LEU A 418 -15.11 1.03 -17.37
N SER A 419 -16.11 0.22 -17.01
CA SER A 419 -17.36 0.07 -17.75
C SER A 419 -18.51 0.91 -17.19
N HIS A 420 -18.29 1.63 -16.08
CA HIS A 420 -19.31 2.36 -15.33
C HIS A 420 -20.53 1.50 -14.96
N THR A 421 -20.29 0.19 -14.73
CA THR A 421 -21.34 -0.80 -14.46
C THR A 421 -21.13 -1.39 -13.06
N PRO A 422 -22.14 -1.36 -12.17
CA PRO A 422 -22.02 -1.96 -10.85
C PRO A 422 -21.67 -3.46 -10.90
N ILE A 423 -21.01 -3.95 -9.85
CA ILE A 423 -20.71 -5.37 -9.68
C ILE A 423 -22.04 -6.11 -9.44
N SER A 424 -22.35 -7.09 -10.27
CA SER A 424 -23.59 -7.85 -10.16
C SER A 424 -23.49 -9.11 -9.28
N ALA A 425 -22.28 -9.62 -9.05
CA ALA A 425 -22.04 -10.82 -8.27
C ALA A 425 -20.78 -10.65 -7.40
N HIS A 426 -20.96 -10.67 -6.10
CA HIS A 426 -19.88 -10.58 -5.11
C HIS A 426 -19.41 -11.99 -4.72
N ASN A 427 -18.69 -12.64 -5.62
CA ASN A 427 -18.20 -14.02 -5.50
C ASN A 427 -16.68 -14.11 -5.28
N SER A 428 -16.07 -13.05 -4.78
CA SER A 428 -14.64 -12.92 -4.51
C SER A 428 -14.41 -12.16 -3.21
N SER A 429 -13.25 -11.52 -3.05
CA SER A 429 -12.94 -10.60 -1.93
C SER A 429 -13.64 -9.23 -2.04
N THR A 430 -14.53 -9.01 -3.02
CA THR A 430 -15.32 -7.77 -3.12
C THR A 430 -16.30 -7.62 -1.95
N ASN A 431 -16.50 -6.38 -1.50
CA ASN A 431 -17.37 -6.05 -0.38
C ASN A 431 -18.61 -5.29 -0.88
N ALA A 432 -19.76 -5.98 -0.97
CA ALA A 432 -21.02 -5.41 -1.44
C ALA A 432 -21.43 -4.14 -0.68
N THR A 433 -21.22 -4.10 0.64
CA THR A 433 -21.55 -2.92 1.46
C THR A 433 -20.81 -1.66 0.99
N LEU A 434 -19.60 -1.82 0.46
CA LEU A 434 -18.79 -0.70 -0.04
C LEU A 434 -19.04 -0.46 -1.53
N THR A 435 -19.12 -1.52 -2.36
CA THR A 435 -19.16 -1.40 -3.82
C THR A 435 -20.54 -1.10 -4.39
N ASP A 436 -21.61 -1.32 -3.61
CA ASP A 436 -22.98 -0.97 -3.99
C ASP A 436 -23.37 0.48 -3.61
N ASP A 437 -22.54 1.17 -2.84
CA ASP A 437 -22.74 2.58 -2.47
C ASP A 437 -21.81 3.49 -3.29
N GLN A 438 -22.40 4.37 -4.10
CA GLN A 438 -21.64 5.32 -4.93
C GLN A 438 -20.80 6.34 -4.14
N ARG A 439 -21.06 6.53 -2.85
CA ARG A 439 -20.24 7.39 -1.99
C ARG A 439 -18.90 6.76 -1.65
N THR A 440 -18.85 5.45 -1.53
CA THR A 440 -17.65 4.67 -1.21
C THR A 440 -17.01 4.06 -2.46
N PHE A 441 -17.82 3.80 -3.50
CA PHE A 441 -17.37 3.22 -4.75
C PHE A 441 -17.98 3.95 -5.97
N PRO A 442 -17.63 5.22 -6.19
CA PRO A 442 -18.11 5.97 -7.35
C PRO A 442 -17.57 5.36 -8.64
N LEU A 443 -18.45 5.17 -9.63
CA LEU A 443 -18.11 4.59 -10.92
C LEU A 443 -17.70 5.61 -11.99
N GLY A 444 -17.96 6.90 -11.75
CA GLY A 444 -17.78 7.97 -12.74
C GLY A 444 -16.55 8.86 -12.51
N GLN A 445 -15.60 8.46 -11.70
CA GLN A 445 -14.39 9.24 -11.46
C GLN A 445 -13.41 9.16 -12.65
N SER A 446 -12.73 10.27 -12.94
CA SER A 446 -11.61 10.30 -13.88
C SER A 446 -10.28 9.84 -13.24
N LEU A 447 -10.20 9.86 -11.91
CA LEU A 447 -9.01 9.51 -11.15
C LEU A 447 -9.37 8.62 -9.97
N TYR A 448 -8.78 7.44 -9.91
CA TYR A 448 -8.86 6.51 -8.79
C TYR A 448 -7.47 6.25 -8.24
N VAL A 449 -7.34 6.22 -6.93
CA VAL A 449 -6.07 5.89 -6.24
C VAL A 449 -6.37 4.89 -5.15
N ASP A 450 -5.72 3.73 -5.24
CA ASP A 450 -5.85 2.62 -4.31
C ASP A 450 -4.46 2.27 -3.75
N ALA A 451 -4.32 2.32 -2.42
CA ALA A 451 -3.08 1.97 -1.73
C ALA A 451 -3.16 0.54 -1.19
N THR A 452 -2.12 -0.29 -1.43
CA THR A 452 -2.11 -1.72 -1.10
C THR A 452 -0.68 -2.24 -0.80
N HIS A 453 -0.55 -3.56 -0.70
CA HIS A 453 0.69 -4.29 -0.44
C HIS A 453 1.29 -4.89 -1.73
N GLU A 454 2.61 -5.23 -1.69
CA GLU A 454 3.31 -5.88 -2.80
C GLU A 454 2.67 -7.19 -3.26
N VAL A 455 2.21 -7.99 -2.31
CA VAL A 455 1.53 -9.26 -2.61
C VAL A 455 0.27 -9.05 -3.45
N VAL A 456 -0.50 -8.01 -3.15
CA VAL A 456 -1.72 -7.68 -3.88
C VAL A 456 -1.41 -7.15 -5.28
N VAL A 457 -0.39 -6.30 -5.42
CA VAL A 457 0.08 -5.87 -6.75
C VAL A 457 0.38 -7.09 -7.63
N LEU A 458 1.17 -8.05 -7.11
CA LEU A 458 1.53 -9.27 -7.86
C LEU A 458 0.32 -10.17 -8.14
N ASN A 459 -0.61 -10.30 -7.19
CA ASN A 459 -1.86 -11.02 -7.39
C ASN A 459 -2.71 -10.38 -8.51
N VAL A 460 -2.79 -9.04 -8.56
CA VAL A 460 -3.51 -8.31 -9.60
C VAL A 460 -2.86 -8.51 -10.97
N LEU A 461 -1.53 -8.38 -11.08
CA LEU A 461 -0.82 -8.64 -12.34
C LEU A 461 -1.05 -10.07 -12.84
N THR A 462 -1.11 -11.04 -11.91
CA THR A 462 -1.42 -12.45 -12.23
C THR A 462 -2.87 -12.63 -12.65
N ALA A 463 -3.83 -12.00 -11.97
CA ALA A 463 -5.27 -12.08 -12.29
C ALA A 463 -5.60 -11.41 -13.64
N LEU A 464 -4.89 -10.35 -14.00
CA LEU A 464 -4.97 -9.70 -15.31
C LEU A 464 -4.38 -10.57 -16.45
N ASN A 465 -3.78 -11.71 -16.12
CA ASN A 465 -3.16 -12.62 -17.08
C ASN A 465 -2.01 -11.99 -17.90
N LEU A 466 -1.16 -11.18 -17.24
CA LEU A 466 0.00 -10.55 -17.86
C LEU A 466 1.14 -11.57 -18.05
N THR A 467 0.92 -12.51 -18.93
CA THR A 467 1.77 -13.71 -19.12
C THR A 467 3.18 -13.40 -19.64
N SER A 468 3.45 -12.18 -20.12
CA SER A 468 4.79 -11.72 -20.43
C SER A 468 5.76 -11.86 -19.25
N PHE A 469 5.26 -11.70 -18.01
CA PHE A 469 6.05 -11.92 -16.80
C PHE A 469 6.24 -13.40 -16.45
N ALA A 470 5.47 -14.28 -17.03
CA ALA A 470 5.49 -15.72 -16.74
C ALA A 470 6.23 -16.57 -17.78
N LYS A 471 6.71 -15.98 -18.89
CA LYS A 471 7.22 -16.73 -20.05
C LYS A 471 8.42 -17.63 -19.75
N ASP A 472 9.20 -17.30 -18.72
CA ASP A 472 10.40 -18.04 -18.33
C ASP A 472 10.21 -18.88 -17.06
N GLY A 473 8.96 -19.03 -16.62
CA GLY A 473 8.60 -19.89 -15.49
C GLY A 473 8.38 -21.36 -15.90
N PRO A 474 8.38 -22.27 -14.90
CA PRO A 474 8.57 -22.07 -13.48
C PRO A 474 10.01 -21.72 -13.10
N LEU A 475 10.18 -20.85 -12.07
CA LEU A 475 11.51 -20.41 -11.64
C LEU A 475 12.26 -21.55 -10.89
N PRO A 476 13.44 -21.99 -11.35
CA PRO A 476 14.19 -23.06 -10.73
C PRO A 476 14.90 -22.60 -9.43
N ALA A 477 14.87 -23.40 -8.37
CA ALA A 477 15.59 -23.10 -7.13
C ALA A 477 17.08 -23.53 -7.16
N THR A 478 17.64 -23.81 -8.33
CA THR A 478 19.01 -24.31 -8.50
C THR A 478 19.95 -23.37 -9.25
N HIS A 479 19.43 -22.43 -9.99
CA HIS A 479 20.19 -21.45 -10.77
C HIS A 479 19.30 -20.26 -11.16
N ILE A 480 19.91 -19.14 -11.50
CA ILE A 480 19.21 -17.96 -12.02
C ILE A 480 19.00 -18.15 -13.53
N PRO A 481 17.75 -18.14 -14.05
CA PRO A 481 17.51 -18.19 -15.49
C PRO A 481 18.09 -16.95 -16.19
N HIS A 482 18.73 -17.15 -17.33
CA HIS A 482 19.46 -16.09 -18.03
C HIS A 482 18.57 -14.91 -18.47
N ASN A 483 17.34 -15.19 -18.89
CA ASN A 483 16.39 -14.21 -19.42
C ASN A 483 15.10 -14.14 -18.57
N ARG A 484 15.21 -14.19 -17.23
CA ARG A 484 14.00 -14.16 -16.40
C ARG A 484 13.22 -12.86 -16.59
N ALA A 485 11.93 -13.00 -16.92
CA ALA A 485 11.01 -11.88 -17.07
C ALA A 485 10.40 -11.45 -15.73
N PHE A 486 10.25 -12.39 -14.77
CA PHE A 486 9.75 -12.08 -13.46
C PHE A 486 10.87 -11.59 -12.55
N ARG A 487 10.82 -10.30 -12.22
CA ARG A 487 11.76 -9.65 -11.28
C ARG A 487 10.98 -8.82 -10.28
N THR A 488 11.00 -9.24 -9.03
CA THR A 488 10.26 -8.55 -7.96
C THR A 488 10.74 -7.13 -7.76
N ALA A 489 12.04 -6.86 -7.93
CA ALA A 489 12.59 -5.51 -7.87
C ALA A 489 12.00 -4.56 -8.94
N HIS A 490 11.57 -5.08 -10.10
CA HIS A 490 10.90 -4.30 -11.14
C HIS A 490 9.39 -4.18 -10.94
N LEU A 491 8.76 -5.21 -10.34
CA LEU A 491 7.31 -5.33 -10.27
C LEU A 491 6.72 -4.84 -8.95
N ALA A 492 7.45 -5.03 -7.85
CA ALA A 492 6.92 -4.80 -6.52
C ALA A 492 7.94 -4.21 -5.51
N PRO A 493 8.89 -3.31 -5.89
CA PRO A 493 9.74 -2.61 -4.92
C PRO A 493 8.89 -1.73 -3.99
N PHE A 494 9.49 -1.13 -2.97
CA PHE A 494 8.80 -0.12 -2.15
C PHE A 494 8.25 1.01 -3.02
N ALA A 495 7.05 1.52 -2.69
CA ALA A 495 6.34 2.56 -3.45
C ALA A 495 6.05 2.21 -4.93
N THR A 496 6.03 0.91 -5.27
CA THR A 496 5.56 0.46 -6.59
C THR A 496 4.24 1.10 -6.95
N ASN A 497 4.09 1.44 -8.22
CA ASN A 497 2.84 1.92 -8.76
C ASN A 497 2.49 1.22 -10.08
N VAL A 498 1.21 0.89 -10.22
CA VAL A 498 0.59 0.33 -11.42
C VAL A 498 -0.44 1.33 -11.91
N GLN A 499 -0.27 1.82 -13.11
CA GLN A 499 -1.12 2.83 -13.73
C GLN A 499 -1.93 2.18 -14.86
N PHE A 500 -3.25 2.31 -14.78
CA PHE A 500 -4.17 1.91 -15.86
C PHE A 500 -4.65 3.22 -16.53
N GLN A 501 -4.07 3.54 -17.66
CA GLN A 501 -4.46 4.73 -18.43
C GLN A 501 -5.63 4.39 -19.37
N HIS A 502 -6.60 5.29 -19.50
CA HIS A 502 -7.74 5.20 -20.44
C HIS A 502 -7.60 6.29 -21.51
N THR A 503 -7.93 6.16 -22.65
CA THR A 503 -8.93 6.02 -23.70
C THR A 503 -8.90 4.62 -24.34
N GLN A 504 -7.72 4.13 -24.67
CA GLN A 504 -7.39 2.70 -24.76
C GLN A 504 -6.74 2.30 -23.46
N ILE A 505 -6.87 1.04 -23.06
CA ILE A 505 -6.20 0.62 -21.85
C ILE A 505 -4.70 0.43 -22.11
N ARG A 506 -3.86 1.06 -21.29
CA ARG A 506 -2.43 0.80 -21.17
C ARG A 506 -2.12 0.52 -19.72
N ILE A 507 -1.25 -0.43 -19.45
CA ILE A 507 -0.79 -0.77 -18.11
C ILE A 507 0.69 -0.41 -18.01
N ILE A 508 1.01 0.40 -17.00
CA ILE A 508 2.36 0.87 -16.74
C ILE A 508 2.72 0.46 -15.32
N VAL A 509 3.83 -0.24 -15.17
CA VAL A 509 4.37 -0.66 -13.87
C VAL A 509 5.71 0.01 -13.66
N ASN A 510 5.82 0.89 -12.66
CA ASN A 510 7.05 1.62 -12.33
C ASN A 510 7.70 2.28 -13.57
N ASP A 511 6.92 2.98 -14.36
CA ASP A 511 7.24 3.63 -15.64
C ASP A 511 7.51 2.66 -16.82
N GLY A 512 7.60 1.36 -16.62
CA GLY A 512 7.69 0.37 -17.67
C GLY A 512 6.32 0.06 -18.29
N VAL A 513 6.20 0.13 -19.61
CA VAL A 513 4.96 -0.22 -20.33
C VAL A 513 4.88 -1.73 -20.50
N VAL A 514 3.73 -2.32 -20.11
CA VAL A 514 3.51 -3.77 -20.09
C VAL A 514 2.81 -4.20 -21.38
N PRO A 515 3.30 -5.25 -22.08
CA PRO A 515 2.58 -5.83 -23.22
C PRO A 515 1.31 -6.56 -22.76
N LEU A 516 0.20 -6.30 -23.43
CA LEU A 516 -1.11 -6.87 -23.09
C LEU A 516 -1.47 -8.12 -23.91
N THR A 517 -0.52 -8.69 -24.65
CA THR A 517 -0.71 -9.86 -25.51
C THR A 517 -1.14 -11.14 -24.79
N GLY A 518 -0.94 -11.22 -23.46
CA GLY A 518 -1.47 -12.29 -22.62
C GLY A 518 -2.98 -12.19 -22.37
N ILE A 519 -3.59 -11.05 -22.69
CA ILE A 519 -5.02 -10.77 -22.52
C ILE A 519 -5.73 -11.13 -23.82
N ARG A 520 -6.77 -11.97 -23.75
CA ARG A 520 -7.52 -12.45 -24.92
C ARG A 520 -8.05 -11.29 -25.77
N GLY A 521 -7.73 -11.29 -27.05
CA GLY A 521 -8.15 -10.27 -28.02
C GLY A 521 -7.32 -8.99 -28.02
N CYS A 522 -6.40 -8.79 -27.09
CA CYS A 522 -5.42 -7.70 -27.16
C CYS A 522 -4.28 -8.10 -28.10
N ALA A 523 -4.19 -7.43 -29.25
CA ALA A 523 -3.11 -7.63 -30.21
C ALA A 523 -1.78 -7.02 -29.71
N GLU A 524 -0.69 -7.43 -30.32
CA GLU A 524 0.59 -6.74 -30.14
C GLU A 524 0.47 -5.26 -30.57
N SER A 525 1.02 -4.38 -29.76
CA SER A 525 0.95 -2.94 -29.98
C SER A 525 2.31 -2.31 -29.65
N THR A 526 2.77 -1.40 -30.49
CA THR A 526 4.02 -0.65 -30.28
C THR A 526 3.97 0.20 -29.02
N ASP A 527 2.77 0.60 -28.61
CA ASP A 527 2.53 1.45 -27.44
C ASP A 527 2.00 0.68 -26.23
N GLY A 528 1.86 -0.65 -26.33
CA GLY A 528 1.29 -1.48 -25.28
C GLY A 528 -0.21 -1.23 -25.03
N ALA A 529 -0.92 -0.66 -26.00
CA ALA A 529 -2.32 -0.31 -25.88
C ALA A 529 -3.25 -1.47 -26.33
N CYS A 530 -4.40 -1.61 -25.67
CA CYS A 530 -5.49 -2.49 -26.07
C CYS A 530 -6.81 -1.69 -26.11
N PRO A 531 -7.71 -1.94 -27.07
CA PRO A 531 -9.02 -1.29 -27.08
C PRO A 531 -9.79 -1.60 -25.78
N LEU A 532 -10.30 -0.55 -25.12
CA LEU A 532 -10.96 -0.68 -23.82
C LEU A 532 -12.12 -1.72 -23.83
N PRO A 533 -13.02 -1.78 -24.84
CA PRO A 533 -14.07 -2.80 -24.87
C PRO A 533 -13.54 -4.23 -24.95
N VAL A 534 -12.43 -4.45 -25.66
CA VAL A 534 -11.78 -5.77 -25.79
C VAL A 534 -11.19 -6.19 -24.44
N PHE A 535 -10.48 -5.28 -23.78
CA PHE A 535 -9.92 -5.51 -22.45
C PHE A 535 -11.04 -5.86 -21.44
N VAL A 536 -12.10 -5.05 -21.38
CA VAL A 536 -13.23 -5.27 -20.46
C VAL A 536 -13.90 -6.61 -20.72
N ALA A 537 -14.10 -7.00 -21.99
CA ALA A 537 -14.68 -8.30 -22.34
C ALA A 537 -13.79 -9.45 -21.87
N ALA A 538 -12.48 -9.39 -22.14
CA ALA A 538 -11.52 -10.40 -21.69
C ALA A 538 -11.46 -10.52 -20.16
N MET A 539 -11.51 -9.40 -19.44
CA MET A 539 -11.52 -9.42 -17.98
C MET A 539 -12.81 -10.04 -17.42
N ARG A 540 -13.97 -9.79 -18.04
CA ARG A 540 -15.23 -10.46 -17.67
C ARG A 540 -15.16 -11.97 -17.86
N GLU A 541 -14.51 -12.45 -18.91
CA GLU A 541 -14.28 -13.88 -19.11
C GLU A 541 -13.38 -14.46 -18.00
N ILE A 542 -12.26 -13.82 -17.69
CA ILE A 542 -11.34 -14.24 -16.60
C ILE A 542 -12.07 -14.26 -15.24
N ILE A 543 -12.91 -13.26 -14.96
CA ILE A 543 -13.73 -13.21 -13.75
C ILE A 543 -14.67 -14.41 -13.70
N GLY A 544 -15.34 -14.74 -14.81
CA GLY A 544 -16.24 -15.89 -14.91
C GLY A 544 -15.53 -17.25 -14.82
N GLU A 545 -14.29 -17.34 -15.29
CA GLU A 545 -13.45 -18.54 -15.23
C GLU A 545 -12.81 -18.78 -13.85
N THR A 546 -12.81 -17.77 -12.96
CA THR A 546 -12.13 -17.85 -11.67
C THR A 546 -13.07 -18.25 -10.55
N ASP A 547 -12.97 -19.50 -10.09
CA ASP A 547 -13.67 -19.95 -8.89
C ASP A 547 -12.88 -19.55 -7.63
N TRP A 548 -13.17 -18.35 -7.13
CA TRP A 548 -12.53 -17.81 -5.92
C TRP A 548 -12.76 -18.69 -4.69
N ALA A 549 -13.99 -19.18 -4.50
CA ALA A 549 -14.35 -19.98 -3.34
C ALA A 549 -13.56 -21.29 -3.32
N TRP A 550 -13.42 -21.93 -4.49
CA TRP A 550 -12.61 -23.13 -4.59
C TRP A 550 -11.11 -22.84 -4.40
N ALA A 551 -10.58 -21.80 -5.03
CA ALA A 551 -9.17 -21.42 -4.88
C ALA A 551 -8.81 -21.07 -3.43
N CYS A 552 -9.66 -20.28 -2.76
CA CYS A 552 -9.37 -19.71 -1.44
C CYS A 552 -9.81 -20.57 -0.25
N LEU A 553 -10.87 -21.38 -0.41
CA LEU A 553 -11.50 -22.12 0.68
C LEU A 553 -11.61 -23.63 0.39
N GLY A 554 -11.33 -24.05 -0.84
CA GLY A 554 -11.47 -25.44 -1.28
C GLY A 554 -10.43 -26.35 -0.65
N ASP A 555 -10.82 -27.61 -0.47
CA ASP A 555 -9.92 -28.68 -0.04
C ASP A 555 -9.33 -29.38 -1.26
N TRP A 556 -8.25 -28.80 -1.79
CA TRP A 556 -7.51 -29.30 -2.94
C TRP A 556 -6.01 -29.40 -2.61
N GLU A 557 -5.33 -30.26 -3.34
CA GLU A 557 -3.88 -30.45 -3.25
C GLU A 557 -3.23 -30.04 -4.59
N VAL A 558 -2.02 -29.54 -4.52
CA VAL A 558 -1.22 -29.26 -5.72
C VAL A 558 -0.70 -30.61 -6.26
N PRO A 559 -1.06 -30.99 -7.52
CA PRO A 559 -0.64 -32.26 -8.06
C PRO A 559 0.88 -32.44 -8.09
N PRO A 560 1.40 -33.63 -7.83
CA PRO A 560 2.83 -33.92 -7.96
C PRO A 560 3.34 -33.58 -9.38
N GLY A 561 4.52 -32.97 -9.47
CA GLY A 561 5.12 -32.57 -10.75
C GLY A 561 4.60 -31.24 -11.34
N THR A 562 3.54 -30.65 -10.77
CA THR A 562 3.04 -29.32 -11.15
C THR A 562 3.63 -28.20 -10.28
N ALA A 563 4.54 -28.55 -9.39
CA ALA A 563 5.26 -27.57 -8.59
C ALA A 563 5.97 -26.59 -9.52
N GLY A 564 5.44 -25.37 -9.60
CA GLY A 564 5.96 -24.32 -10.47
C GLY A 564 5.28 -24.13 -11.83
N SER A 565 4.34 -24.99 -12.22
CA SER A 565 3.49 -24.74 -13.40
C SER A 565 2.36 -23.77 -13.06
N ALA A 566 1.81 -23.11 -14.07
CA ALA A 566 0.63 -22.23 -13.97
C ALA A 566 -0.67 -23.00 -13.61
N TRP A 567 -0.58 -24.08 -12.80
CA TRP A 567 -1.76 -24.80 -12.36
C TRP A 567 -2.60 -23.91 -11.45
N HIS A 568 -3.88 -23.81 -11.76
CA HIS A 568 -4.85 -23.04 -11.01
C HIS A 568 -6.03 -23.93 -10.63
N PRO A 569 -6.51 -23.92 -9.38
CA PRO A 569 -7.61 -24.80 -8.93
C PRO A 569 -8.91 -24.58 -9.71
N SER A 570 -9.13 -23.40 -10.28
CA SER A 570 -10.30 -23.07 -11.10
C SER A 570 -10.14 -23.43 -12.58
N MET A 571 -9.00 -23.95 -13.03
CA MET A 571 -8.89 -24.48 -14.39
C MET A 571 -9.61 -25.83 -14.52
N PRO A 572 -10.30 -26.12 -15.65
CA PRO A 572 -10.86 -27.44 -15.89
C PRO A 572 -9.76 -28.50 -15.73
N ARG A 573 -10.03 -29.55 -14.94
CA ARG A 573 -9.11 -30.67 -14.76
C ARG A 573 -8.76 -31.25 -16.12
N PRO A 574 -7.47 -31.58 -16.42
CA PRO A 574 -7.16 -32.42 -17.56
C PRO A 574 -8.00 -33.71 -17.46
N HIS A 575 -8.69 -34.05 -18.53
CA HIS A 575 -9.56 -35.22 -18.59
C HIS A 575 -8.81 -36.49 -18.16
N GLY A 576 -9.19 -37.07 -17.04
CA GLY A 576 -8.69 -38.39 -16.62
C GLY A 576 -8.43 -38.58 -15.13
N LEU A 577 -9.39 -38.29 -14.24
CA LEU A 577 -9.52 -38.99 -12.95
C LEU A 577 -10.87 -38.66 -12.32
N TYR A 578 -11.87 -39.48 -12.64
CA TYR A 578 -13.16 -39.51 -11.95
C TYR A 578 -12.96 -40.24 -10.62
N MET A 579 -12.77 -39.52 -9.50
CA MET A 579 -13.15 -40.06 -8.20
C MET A 579 -14.40 -39.33 -7.72
N ARG A 580 -15.51 -40.08 -7.71
CA ARG A 580 -16.75 -39.65 -7.07
C ARG A 580 -16.54 -39.60 -5.56
N THR A 581 -16.33 -38.47 -4.98
CA THR A 581 -16.58 -38.23 -3.56
C THR A 581 -17.97 -37.60 -3.42
N ARG A 582 -18.90 -38.37 -2.87
CA ARG A 582 -20.21 -37.85 -2.43
C ARG A 582 -19.98 -36.87 -1.29
N ALA A 583 -20.05 -35.58 -1.56
CA ALA A 583 -20.19 -34.56 -0.54
C ALA A 583 -21.61 -34.66 0.04
N LYS A 584 -21.72 -35.12 1.30
CA LYS A 584 -22.91 -34.89 2.11
C LYS A 584 -22.97 -33.40 2.43
N ALA A 585 -23.87 -32.69 1.77
CA ALA A 585 -24.22 -31.33 2.14
C ALA A 585 -24.88 -31.33 3.53
N GLN A 586 -24.14 -30.99 4.55
CA GLN A 586 -24.67 -30.65 5.87
C GLN A 586 -24.98 -29.17 5.87
N ARG A 587 -26.23 -28.82 5.56
CA ARG A 587 -26.79 -27.47 5.79
C ARG A 587 -26.90 -27.27 7.31
N SER A 588 -25.95 -26.60 7.94
CA SER A 588 -26.17 -26.01 9.26
C SER A 588 -26.83 -24.64 9.06
N ARG A 589 -28.12 -24.56 9.38
CA ARG A 589 -28.82 -23.30 9.59
C ARG A 589 -28.25 -22.66 10.85
N PHE A 590 -27.50 -21.60 10.74
CA PHE A 590 -27.22 -20.72 11.87
C PHE A 590 -28.41 -19.77 12.06
N ASN A 591 -29.15 -20.00 13.16
CA ASN A 591 -30.17 -19.10 13.67
C ASN A 591 -29.46 -17.98 14.45
N PHE A 592 -29.56 -16.76 13.98
CA PHE A 592 -29.26 -15.56 14.77
C PHE A 592 -30.45 -15.27 15.68
N ASN A 593 -30.35 -15.65 16.93
CA ASN A 593 -31.07 -15.01 18.05
C ASN A 593 -30.49 -15.53 19.38
N GLN A 594 -30.22 -14.60 20.26
CA GLN A 594 -29.75 -14.72 21.64
C GLN A 594 -28.24 -14.87 21.85
N ILE A 595 -27.61 -13.78 22.26
CA ILE A 595 -26.80 -13.68 23.49
C ILE A 595 -26.78 -12.20 23.93
N ASP A 596 -27.66 -11.88 24.86
CA ASP A 596 -27.49 -10.82 25.85
C ASP A 596 -26.71 -11.40 27.03
N THR A 597 -25.48 -10.96 27.25
CA THR A 597 -24.88 -10.93 28.61
C THR A 597 -23.63 -10.04 28.60
N PRO A 598 -23.47 -9.13 29.54
CA PRO A 598 -22.32 -8.22 29.60
C PRO A 598 -21.13 -8.92 30.25
N ILE A 599 -19.97 -8.86 29.54
CA ILE A 599 -18.70 -9.34 30.11
C ILE A 599 -18.06 -8.19 30.90
N ALA A 600 -17.90 -8.44 32.20
CA ALA A 600 -17.16 -7.59 33.11
C ALA A 600 -15.67 -7.57 32.79
N ILE A 601 -15.11 -6.37 32.69
CA ILE A 601 -13.66 -6.13 32.53
C ILE A 601 -12.97 -6.40 33.88
N ALA A 602 -12.20 -7.48 33.97
CA ALA A 602 -11.29 -7.72 35.08
C ALA A 602 -9.89 -7.21 34.74
N SER A 603 -9.53 -6.08 35.31
CA SER A 603 -8.17 -5.57 35.39
C SER A 603 -7.28 -6.54 36.20
N ARG A 604 -6.21 -7.05 35.61
CA ARG A 604 -5.07 -7.59 36.37
C ARG A 604 -3.81 -6.80 36.04
N ARG A 605 -3.37 -6.01 37.02
CA ARG A 605 -1.98 -5.57 37.17
C ARG A 605 -1.14 -6.76 37.61
N HIS A 606 0.05 -6.93 37.03
CA HIS A 606 1.25 -7.43 37.73
C HIS A 606 2.49 -6.86 37.03
N VAL A 607 3.19 -6.12 37.87
CA VAL A 607 4.64 -5.92 38.11
C VAL A 607 5.55 -5.94 36.88
#